data_38d9dfc42bb9dbd813ac16a40a43cf02
#
_entry.id   38d9dfc42bb9dbd813ac16a40a43cf02
#
_cell.length_a   1.000
_cell.length_b   1.000
_cell.length_c   1.000
_cell.angle_alpha   90.00
_cell.angle_beta   90.00
_cell.angle_gamma   90.00
#
_symmetry.space_group_name_H-M   'P 1'
#
loop_
_entity.id
_entity.type
_entity.pdbx_description
1 polymer ?
#
loop_
_entity_poly.entity_id
_entity_poly.type
_entity_poly.pdbx_seq_one_letter_code
_entity_poly.pdbx_strand_id
1 'polypeptide(L)'
;IRICLVGSEMCIRDRPHSYGRLQFGADLELHFRTMIGTGRNPNVAAVIVIGIEPKWTKKIVDGIAETGKPVEGFHIERSGDIQTIMKASKKAQEFSMWASEKQRVECPMSDLWISVKCGESDTTSGLASNPTVGNLMDKLEPLGVHLCFGETSELTGAEQVCAKRGATPE
;
A
#
# COMPACT_ATOMS: atom_id res chain seq x y z
N ILE A 1 -15.53 1.66 -3.29
CA ILE A 1 -14.52 2.73 -3.33
C ILE A 1 -13.36 2.28 -4.21
N ARG A 2 -12.89 3.15 -5.07
CA ARG A 2 -11.67 2.94 -5.86
C ARG A 2 -10.66 4.00 -5.48
N ILE A 3 -9.41 3.62 -5.35
CA ILE A 3 -8.28 4.53 -5.20
C ILE A 3 -7.40 4.38 -6.43
N CYS A 4 -7.28 5.46 -7.20
CA CYS A 4 -6.31 5.54 -8.28
C CYS A 4 -5.03 6.12 -7.71
N LEU A 5 -3.94 5.39 -7.82
CA LEU A 5 -2.64 5.75 -7.31
C LEU A 5 -1.76 6.21 -8.47
N VAL A 6 -1.14 7.36 -8.33
CA VAL A 6 -0.15 7.86 -9.28
C VAL A 6 1.21 7.66 -8.64
N GLY A 7 2.01 6.77 -9.21
CA GLY A 7 3.32 6.40 -8.69
C GLY A 7 4.48 6.98 -9.50
N SER A 8 5.70 6.82 -9.00
CA SER A 8 6.94 7.34 -9.59
C SER A 8 7.29 6.81 -10.98
N GLU A 9 6.61 5.77 -11.45
CA GLU A 9 6.80 5.17 -12.78
C GLU A 9 5.70 5.56 -13.77
N MET A 10 4.95 6.63 -13.49
CA MET A 10 3.79 7.07 -14.26
C MET A 10 2.71 5.99 -14.44
N CYS A 11 2.65 5.03 -13.54
CA CYS A 11 1.63 4.01 -13.53
C CYS A 11 0.43 4.46 -12.70
N ILE A 12 -0.73 4.57 -13.32
CA ILE A 12 -1.99 4.68 -12.59
C ILE A 12 -2.36 3.28 -12.13
N ARG A 13 -2.42 3.07 -10.82
CA ARG A 13 -2.84 1.81 -10.19
C ARG A 13 -4.21 1.98 -9.56
N ASP A 14 -5.03 0.99 -9.76
CA ASP A 14 -6.40 0.92 -9.22
C ASP A 14 -6.44 -0.07 -8.03
N ARG A 15 -7.13 0.32 -6.97
CA ARG A 15 -7.43 -0.54 -5.81
C ARG A 15 -8.93 -0.52 -5.56
N PRO A 16 -9.67 -1.37 -6.26
CA PRO A 16 -11.12 -1.46 -6.07
C PRO A 16 -11.46 -2.19 -4.77
N HIS A 17 -12.62 -1.86 -4.21
CA HIS A 17 -13.24 -2.60 -3.14
C HIS A 17 -14.59 -3.14 -3.61
N SER A 18 -14.78 -4.46 -3.54
CA SER A 18 -15.90 -5.15 -4.16
C SER A 18 -17.16 -5.25 -3.28
N TYR A 19 -17.06 -5.00 -1.97
CA TYR A 19 -18.18 -5.19 -1.04
C TYR A 19 -19.12 -3.98 -0.87
N GLY A 20 -18.82 -2.86 -1.49
CA GLY A 20 -19.66 -1.67 -1.43
C GLY A 20 -19.85 -1.15 -0.01
N ARG A 21 -21.09 -1.16 0.49
CA ARG A 21 -21.50 -0.65 1.81
C ARG A 21 -21.76 -1.74 2.84
N LEU A 22 -21.28 -2.94 2.64
CA LEU A 22 -21.61 -4.08 3.48
C LEU A 22 -20.79 -4.16 4.78
N GLN A 23 -19.78 -3.31 4.96
CA GLN A 23 -18.97 -3.29 6.17
C GLN A 23 -19.64 -2.46 7.26
N PHE A 24 -19.48 -2.91 8.49
CA PHE A 24 -19.90 -2.19 9.69
C PHE A 24 -19.00 -2.56 10.89
N GLY A 25 -19.03 -1.75 11.94
CA GLY A 25 -18.23 -1.97 13.13
C GLY A 25 -16.73 -2.06 12.85
N ALA A 26 -16.05 -3.05 13.38
CA ALA A 26 -14.61 -3.25 13.26
C ALA A 26 -14.15 -3.44 11.81
N ASP A 27 -14.94 -4.13 10.99
CA ASP A 27 -14.63 -4.35 9.58
C ASP A 27 -14.66 -3.04 8.79
N LEU A 28 -15.58 -2.16 9.08
CA LEU A 28 -15.65 -0.83 8.47
C LEU A 28 -14.43 0.02 8.83
N GLU A 29 -14.02 0.00 10.09
CA GLU A 29 -12.82 0.74 10.52
C GLU A 29 -11.55 0.14 9.90
N LEU A 30 -11.46 -1.17 9.78
CA LEU A 30 -10.36 -1.83 9.07
C LEU A 30 -10.33 -1.42 7.60
N HIS A 31 -11.51 -1.37 6.96
CA HIS A 31 -11.63 -0.89 5.57
C HIS A 31 -11.08 0.54 5.43
N PHE A 32 -11.48 1.48 6.27
CA PHE A 32 -10.98 2.85 6.21
C PHE A 32 -9.46 2.90 6.43
N ARG A 33 -8.94 2.21 7.45
CA ARG A 33 -7.49 2.16 7.71
C ARG A 33 -6.71 1.60 6.54
N THR A 34 -7.23 0.55 5.89
CA THR A 34 -6.58 -0.08 4.73
C THR A 34 -6.54 0.87 3.54
N MET A 35 -7.66 1.53 3.22
CA MET A 35 -7.74 2.46 2.10
C MET A 35 -6.87 3.71 2.35
N ILE A 36 -6.92 4.26 3.55
CA ILE A 36 -6.08 5.40 3.95
C ILE A 36 -4.59 5.00 3.92
N GLY A 37 -4.22 3.86 4.51
CA GLY A 37 -2.85 3.35 4.53
C GLY A 37 -2.30 3.12 3.12
N THR A 38 -3.11 2.57 2.22
CA THR A 38 -2.74 2.41 0.80
C THR A 38 -2.45 3.77 0.15
N GLY A 39 -3.29 4.77 0.39
CA GLY A 39 -3.08 6.12 -0.14
C GLY A 39 -1.89 6.84 0.50
N ARG A 40 -1.59 6.55 1.76
CA ARG A 40 -0.43 7.11 2.49
C ARG A 40 0.92 6.51 2.07
N ASN A 41 0.92 5.42 1.31
CA ASN A 41 2.16 4.74 0.93
C ASN A 41 3.16 5.71 0.29
N PRO A 42 4.43 5.75 0.74
CA PRO A 42 5.45 6.67 0.21
C PRO A 42 5.69 6.54 -1.30
N ASN A 43 5.47 5.35 -1.87
CA ASN A 43 5.62 5.12 -3.31
C ASN A 43 4.44 5.64 -4.14
N VAL A 44 3.46 6.26 -3.50
CA VAL A 44 2.30 6.87 -4.16
C VAL A 44 2.44 8.38 -4.15
N ALA A 45 2.56 9.00 -5.31
CA ALA A 45 2.76 10.43 -5.44
C ALA A 45 1.48 11.23 -5.19
N ALA A 46 0.35 10.78 -5.74
CA ALA A 46 -0.94 11.44 -5.59
C ALA A 46 -2.09 10.40 -5.60
N VAL A 47 -3.24 10.76 -5.08
CA VAL A 47 -4.38 9.85 -4.91
C VAL A 47 -5.69 10.47 -5.39
N ILE A 48 -6.48 9.66 -6.08
CA ILE A 48 -7.88 9.97 -6.37
C ILE A 48 -8.76 8.93 -5.68
N VAL A 49 -9.67 9.39 -4.87
CA VAL A 49 -10.64 8.56 -4.15
C VAL A 49 -11.99 8.68 -4.84
N ILE A 50 -12.51 7.57 -5.35
CA ILE A 50 -13.85 7.51 -5.96
C ILE A 50 -14.73 6.65 -5.08
N GLY A 51 -15.73 7.26 -4.47
CA GLY A 51 -16.69 6.59 -3.61
C GLY A 51 -18.12 6.64 -4.13
N ILE A 52 -18.99 5.87 -3.50
CA ILE A 52 -20.43 5.93 -3.75
C ILE A 52 -21.00 7.18 -3.08
N GLU A 53 -20.71 7.36 -1.79
CA GLU A 53 -21.24 8.44 -0.96
C GLU A 53 -20.17 9.47 -0.55
N PRO A 54 -20.59 10.73 -0.30
CA PRO A 54 -19.65 11.81 0.06
C PRO A 54 -18.92 11.58 1.38
N LYS A 55 -19.63 11.09 2.40
CA LYS A 55 -19.11 10.98 3.78
C LYS A 55 -17.91 10.05 3.89
N TRP A 56 -18.00 8.85 3.32
CA TRP A 56 -16.90 7.89 3.35
C TRP A 56 -15.75 8.32 2.45
N THR A 57 -16.07 8.87 1.28
CA THR A 57 -15.07 9.46 0.39
C THR A 57 -14.27 10.54 1.11
N LYS A 58 -14.97 11.46 1.79
CA LYS A 58 -14.31 12.53 2.55
C LYS A 58 -13.43 11.97 3.69
N LYS A 59 -13.91 10.99 4.46
CA LYS A 59 -13.13 10.38 5.55
C LYS A 59 -11.80 9.82 5.05
N ILE A 60 -11.79 9.17 3.88
CA ILE A 60 -10.56 8.62 3.27
C ILE A 60 -9.66 9.74 2.76
N VAL A 61 -10.21 10.73 2.07
CA VAL A 61 -9.46 11.90 1.59
C VAL A 61 -8.78 12.63 2.75
N ASP A 62 -9.54 12.96 3.80
CA ASP A 62 -9.00 13.66 4.97
C ASP A 62 -7.86 12.86 5.61
N GLY A 63 -8.04 11.53 5.77
CA GLY A 63 -7.01 10.68 6.33
C GLY A 63 -5.73 10.61 5.46
N ILE A 64 -5.84 10.65 4.15
CA ILE A 64 -4.66 10.68 3.26
C ILE A 64 -4.00 12.06 3.27
N ALA A 65 -4.81 13.14 3.28
CA ALA A 65 -4.34 14.52 3.24
C ALA A 65 -3.42 14.88 4.43
N GLU A 66 -3.55 14.21 5.57
CA GLU A 66 -2.66 14.40 6.73
C GLU A 66 -1.17 14.19 6.39
N THR A 67 -0.85 13.45 5.34
CA THR A 67 0.53 13.25 4.88
C THR A 67 1.07 14.41 4.02
N GLY A 68 0.25 15.41 3.72
CA GLY A 68 0.60 16.48 2.77
C GLY A 68 0.56 16.07 1.30
N LYS A 69 0.20 14.83 1.01
CA LYS A 69 0.11 14.28 -0.35
C LYS A 69 -1.09 14.86 -1.09
N PRO A 70 -0.94 15.20 -2.39
CA PRO A 70 -2.08 15.59 -3.20
C PRO A 70 -3.13 14.47 -3.27
N VAL A 71 -4.34 14.78 -2.84
CA VAL A 71 -5.47 13.85 -2.86
C VAL A 71 -6.76 14.59 -3.22
N GLU A 72 -7.59 13.96 -4.05
CA GLU A 72 -8.90 14.50 -4.44
C GLU A 72 -9.96 13.42 -4.36
N GLY A 73 -11.16 13.79 -3.94
CA GLY A 73 -12.29 12.89 -3.75
C GLY A 73 -13.45 13.18 -4.67
N PHE A 74 -14.01 12.13 -5.27
CA PHE A 74 -15.22 12.19 -6.09
C PHE A 74 -16.22 11.16 -5.60
N HIS A 75 -17.51 11.46 -5.73
CA HIS A 75 -18.58 10.56 -5.33
C HIS A 75 -19.66 10.49 -6.42
N ILE A 76 -20.28 9.32 -6.53
CA ILE A 76 -21.29 9.04 -7.56
C ILE A 76 -22.65 9.59 -7.13
N GLU A 77 -22.95 9.50 -5.83
CA GLU A 77 -24.21 9.99 -5.27
C GLU A 77 -24.42 11.47 -5.59
N ARG A 78 -25.58 11.81 -6.17
CA ARG A 78 -25.99 13.15 -6.65
C ARG A 78 -25.14 13.75 -7.79
N SER A 79 -24.08 13.08 -8.22
CA SER A 79 -23.24 13.54 -9.34
C SER A 79 -23.44 12.71 -10.59
N GLY A 80 -23.83 11.44 -10.43
CA GLY A 80 -23.89 10.47 -11.51
C GLY A 80 -22.52 9.92 -11.87
N ASP A 81 -22.50 8.80 -12.57
CA ASP A 81 -21.30 8.09 -12.96
C ASP A 81 -20.48 8.84 -14.02
N ILE A 82 -21.11 9.29 -15.08
CA ILE A 82 -20.46 9.99 -16.20
C ILE A 82 -19.72 11.25 -15.70
N GLN A 83 -20.40 12.09 -14.91
CA GLN A 83 -19.80 13.30 -14.37
C GLN A 83 -18.63 12.98 -13.43
N THR A 84 -18.77 11.94 -12.62
CA THR A 84 -17.71 11.49 -11.71
C THR A 84 -16.50 11.00 -12.49
N ILE A 85 -16.70 10.19 -13.53
CA ILE A 85 -15.62 9.70 -14.41
C ILE A 85 -14.90 10.87 -15.07
N MET A 86 -15.63 11.81 -15.67
CA MET A 86 -15.03 12.97 -16.35
C MET A 86 -14.15 13.80 -15.40
N LYS A 87 -14.67 14.15 -14.22
CA LYS A 87 -13.94 14.96 -13.23
C LYS A 87 -12.73 14.21 -12.68
N ALA A 88 -12.90 12.94 -12.33
CA ALA A 88 -11.81 12.11 -11.80
C ALA A 88 -10.71 11.90 -12.84
N SER A 89 -11.07 11.64 -14.11
CA SER A 89 -10.09 11.46 -15.21
C SER A 89 -9.29 12.73 -15.48
N LYS A 90 -9.95 13.89 -15.48
CA LYS A 90 -9.27 15.18 -15.62
C LYS A 90 -8.27 15.40 -14.49
N LYS A 91 -8.69 15.17 -13.24
CA LYS A 91 -7.82 15.31 -12.08
C LYS A 91 -6.66 14.28 -12.09
N ALA A 92 -6.92 13.06 -12.56
CA ALA A 92 -5.88 12.05 -12.74
C ALA A 92 -4.80 12.50 -13.72
N GLN A 93 -5.20 13.12 -14.81
CA GLN A 93 -4.27 13.69 -15.77
C GLN A 93 -3.42 14.83 -15.15
N GLU A 94 -4.06 15.75 -14.41
CA GLU A 94 -3.36 16.83 -13.70
C GLU A 94 -2.33 16.26 -12.72
N PHE A 95 -2.70 15.27 -11.92
CA PHE A 95 -1.80 14.61 -10.97
C PHE A 95 -0.68 13.84 -11.65
N SER A 96 -0.96 13.18 -12.78
CA SER A 96 0.06 12.49 -13.58
C SER A 96 1.11 13.47 -14.13
N MET A 97 0.67 14.59 -14.67
CA MET A 97 1.56 15.65 -15.15
C MET A 97 2.41 16.21 -14.00
N TRP A 98 1.78 16.56 -12.88
CA TRP A 98 2.48 17.03 -11.69
C TRP A 98 3.51 16.00 -11.17
N ALA A 99 3.16 14.71 -11.15
CA ALA A 99 4.06 13.65 -10.69
C ALA A 99 5.28 13.47 -11.62
N SER A 100 5.07 13.64 -12.95
CA SER A 100 6.15 13.53 -13.93
C SER A 100 7.23 14.61 -13.80
N GLU A 101 6.92 15.73 -13.16
CA GLU A 101 7.87 16.82 -12.91
C GLU A 101 8.73 16.58 -11.66
N LYS A 102 8.43 15.55 -10.86
CA LYS A 102 9.17 15.26 -9.63
C LYS A 102 10.54 14.68 -9.94
N GLN A 103 11.53 15.17 -9.24
CA GLN A 103 12.90 14.67 -9.33
C GLN A 103 13.16 13.64 -8.24
N ARG A 104 14.00 12.66 -8.55
CA ARG A 104 14.49 11.70 -7.55
C ARG A 104 15.49 12.41 -6.64
N VAL A 105 15.44 12.05 -5.37
CA VAL A 105 16.37 12.53 -4.35
C VAL A 105 17.10 11.34 -3.73
N GLU A 106 18.31 11.58 -3.24
CA GLU A 106 19.03 10.56 -2.46
C GLU A 106 18.32 10.30 -1.14
N CYS A 107 18.20 9.02 -0.79
CA CYS A 107 17.61 8.56 0.45
C CYS A 107 18.53 7.49 1.07
N PRO A 108 18.62 7.44 2.40
CA PRO A 108 19.37 6.37 3.06
C PRO A 108 18.67 5.01 2.89
N MET A 109 19.44 3.93 2.98
CA MET A 109 18.89 2.57 2.91
C MET A 109 17.87 2.28 4.02
N SER A 110 17.97 2.98 5.15
CA SER A 110 17.00 2.89 6.25
C SER A 110 15.58 3.33 5.90
N ASP A 111 15.40 4.07 4.80
CA ASP A 111 14.05 4.44 4.34
C ASP A 111 13.39 3.31 3.51
N LEU A 112 14.16 2.27 3.17
CA LEU A 112 13.66 1.17 2.36
C LEU A 112 12.90 0.14 3.22
N TRP A 113 11.72 -0.24 2.75
CA TRP A 113 10.92 -1.31 3.32
C TRP A 113 10.79 -2.44 2.29
N ILE A 114 11.18 -3.64 2.69
CA ILE A 114 11.06 -4.85 1.86
C ILE A 114 10.13 -5.83 2.57
N SER A 115 9.05 -6.19 1.89
CA SER A 115 8.14 -7.24 2.32
C SER A 115 8.35 -8.47 1.45
N VAL A 116 8.49 -9.62 2.08
CA VAL A 116 8.58 -10.91 1.40
C VAL A 116 7.39 -11.79 1.76
N LYS A 117 6.98 -12.58 0.79
CA LYS A 117 5.87 -13.53 0.95
C LYS A 117 6.09 -14.66 -0.06
N CYS A 118 5.85 -15.90 0.34
CA CYS A 118 5.92 -17.00 -0.60
C CYS A 118 4.67 -16.99 -1.52
N GLY A 119 4.85 -17.48 -2.74
CA GLY A 119 3.76 -17.67 -3.71
C GLY A 119 3.17 -19.07 -3.61
N GLU A 120 4.02 -20.07 -3.79
CA GLU A 120 3.69 -21.49 -3.67
C GLU A 120 4.83 -22.22 -2.96
N SER A 121 4.47 -23.24 -2.17
CA SER A 121 5.44 -24.04 -1.43
C SER A 121 5.78 -25.28 -2.25
N ASP A 122 6.97 -25.29 -2.83
CA ASP A 122 7.52 -26.45 -3.54
C ASP A 122 8.99 -26.70 -3.16
N THR A 123 9.59 -27.73 -3.73
CA THR A 123 10.98 -28.11 -3.44
C THR A 123 11.95 -26.98 -3.81
N THR A 124 11.69 -26.23 -4.88
CA THR A 124 12.56 -25.13 -5.33
C THR A 124 12.49 -23.93 -4.38
N SER A 125 11.36 -23.71 -3.72
CA SER A 125 11.21 -22.68 -2.67
C SER A 125 12.17 -22.97 -1.52
N GLY A 126 12.18 -24.20 -1.01
CA GLY A 126 13.04 -24.60 0.11
C GLY A 126 14.52 -24.64 -0.22
N LEU A 127 14.89 -25.12 -1.42
CA LEU A 127 16.27 -25.30 -1.82
C LEU A 127 16.94 -24.04 -2.39
N ALA A 128 16.20 -23.16 -3.01
CA ALA A 128 16.75 -22.01 -3.75
C ALA A 128 16.16 -20.67 -3.32
N SER A 129 14.85 -20.47 -3.48
CA SER A 129 14.23 -19.14 -3.31
C SER A 129 14.35 -18.64 -1.88
N ASN A 130 13.93 -19.44 -0.89
CA ASN A 130 13.94 -19.01 0.52
C ASN A 130 15.36 -18.75 1.05
N PRO A 131 16.38 -19.63 0.79
CA PRO A 131 17.76 -19.33 1.17
C PRO A 131 18.32 -18.08 0.48
N THR A 132 17.96 -17.84 -0.78
CA THR A 132 18.40 -16.64 -1.51
C THR A 132 17.82 -15.37 -0.89
N VAL A 133 16.52 -15.38 -0.57
CA VAL A 133 15.86 -14.26 0.11
C VAL A 133 16.44 -14.07 1.52
N GLY A 134 16.67 -15.14 2.27
CA GLY A 134 17.33 -15.06 3.58
C GLY A 134 18.70 -14.40 3.51
N ASN A 135 19.53 -14.78 2.55
CA ASN A 135 20.84 -14.15 2.32
C ASN A 135 20.74 -12.67 1.93
N LEU A 136 19.72 -12.29 1.14
CA LEU A 136 19.45 -10.90 0.85
C LEU A 136 19.12 -10.13 2.12
N MET A 137 18.24 -10.66 2.95
CA MET A 137 17.86 -10.02 4.22
C MET A 137 19.05 -9.84 5.17
N ASP A 138 19.88 -10.86 5.31
CA ASP A 138 21.10 -10.79 6.13
C ASP A 138 22.10 -9.70 5.66
N LYS A 139 22.08 -9.34 4.38
CA LYS A 139 22.88 -8.24 3.82
C LYS A 139 22.24 -6.86 3.98
N LEU A 140 20.94 -6.79 4.05
CA LEU A 140 20.21 -5.53 4.11
C LEU A 140 19.95 -5.05 5.56
N GLU A 141 19.83 -5.98 6.49
CA GLU A 141 19.60 -5.67 7.90
C GLU A 141 20.66 -4.71 8.47
N PRO A 142 21.98 -4.94 8.28
CA PRO A 142 23.01 -4.03 8.79
C PRO A 142 22.97 -2.63 8.16
N LEU A 143 22.30 -2.45 7.05
CA LEU A 143 22.09 -1.16 6.38
C LEU A 143 20.87 -0.40 6.92
N GLY A 144 20.19 -0.96 7.93
CA GLY A 144 19.01 -0.37 8.56
C GLY A 144 17.73 -0.53 7.75
N VAL A 145 17.69 -1.40 6.73
CA VAL A 145 16.49 -1.67 5.92
C VAL A 145 15.42 -2.34 6.78
N HIS A 146 14.18 -1.86 6.66
CA HIS A 146 13.05 -2.49 7.33
C HIS A 146 12.60 -3.72 6.56
N LEU A 147 12.70 -4.88 7.22
CA LEU A 147 12.36 -6.17 6.63
C LEU A 147 11.10 -6.72 7.29
N CYS A 148 10.13 -7.15 6.49
CA CYS A 148 8.93 -7.80 7.01
C CYS A 148 8.52 -8.99 6.13
N PHE A 149 7.81 -9.92 6.72
CA PHE A 149 7.27 -11.08 6.01
C PHE A 149 5.85 -11.38 6.46
N GLY A 150 5.07 -11.94 5.56
CA GLY A 150 3.72 -12.39 5.83
C GLY A 150 3.66 -13.88 6.20
N GLU A 151 2.45 -14.35 6.53
CA GLU A 151 2.17 -15.78 6.78
C GLU A 151 2.96 -16.37 7.96
N THR A 152 2.92 -15.69 9.09
CA THR A 152 3.61 -16.15 10.32
C THR A 152 3.20 -17.55 10.78
N SER A 153 2.03 -18.05 10.35
CA SER A 153 1.60 -19.43 10.59
C SER A 153 2.54 -20.49 9.98
N GLU A 154 3.29 -20.13 8.94
CA GLU A 154 4.29 -21.02 8.32
C GLU A 154 5.58 -21.17 9.15
N LEU A 155 5.74 -20.38 10.23
CA LEU A 155 6.83 -20.52 11.18
C LEU A 155 6.57 -21.61 12.24
N THR A 156 5.40 -22.26 12.22
CA THR A 156 5.07 -23.34 13.15
C THR A 156 6.10 -24.46 13.08
N GLY A 157 6.69 -24.78 14.23
CA GLY A 157 7.80 -25.73 14.34
C GLY A 157 9.20 -25.13 14.21
N ALA A 158 9.31 -23.82 13.90
CA ALA A 158 10.56 -23.07 13.79
C ALA A 158 10.76 -22.04 14.90
N GLU A 159 9.98 -22.10 15.98
CA GLU A 159 9.95 -21.12 17.07
C GLU A 159 11.33 -20.92 17.70
N GLN A 160 12.08 -22.04 17.88
CA GLN A 160 13.45 -21.96 18.43
C GLN A 160 14.43 -21.25 17.49
N VAL A 161 14.23 -21.35 16.17
CA VAL A 161 15.05 -20.65 15.18
C VAL A 161 14.75 -19.15 15.23
N CYS A 162 13.47 -18.79 15.32
CA CYS A 162 13.04 -17.41 15.47
C CYS A 162 13.60 -16.79 16.76
N ALA A 163 13.48 -17.49 17.88
CA ALA A 163 14.01 -17.03 19.16
C ALA A 163 15.54 -16.80 19.15
N LYS A 164 16.30 -17.65 18.47
CA LYS A 164 17.76 -17.48 18.33
C LYS A 164 18.16 -16.29 17.45
N ARG A 165 17.29 -15.86 16.53
CA ARG A 165 17.51 -14.72 15.65
C ARG A 165 16.91 -13.42 16.20
N GLY A 166 16.10 -13.50 17.24
CA GLY A 166 15.52 -12.34 17.88
C GLY A 166 16.55 -11.50 18.62
N ALA A 167 16.40 -10.19 18.60
CA ALA A 167 17.25 -9.27 19.34
C ALA A 167 17.00 -9.35 20.85
N THR A 168 15.80 -9.78 21.25
CA THR A 168 15.38 -10.00 22.65
C THR A 168 14.76 -11.38 22.79
N PRO A 169 14.78 -12.00 24.00
CA PRO A 169 14.15 -13.30 24.25
C PRO A 169 12.61 -13.27 24.15
N GLU A 170 12.02 -12.09 24.23
CA GLU A 170 10.57 -11.82 24.10
C GLU A 170 10.23 -11.54 22.65
#